data_e10ac82286f413a2cd4d91404cce536b
#
_entry.id   e10ac82286f413a2cd4d91404cce536b
#
_cell.length_a   1.000
_cell.length_b   1.000
_cell.length_c   1.000
_cell.angle_alpha   90.00
_cell.angle_beta   90.00
_cell.angle_gamma   90.00
#
_symmetry.space_group_name_H-M   'P 1'
#
loop_
_entity.id
_entity.type
_entity.pdbx_description
1 polymer ?
#
loop_
_entity_poly.entity_id
_entity_poly.type
_entity_poly.pdbx_seq_one_letter_code
_entity_poly.pdbx_strand_id
1 'polypeptide(L)'
;TMHGDDRGYFIETFRQDLLEEAIGYKVNFVQENESRSTKGVLRGLHYQLPPYTQAKLVKVVEGSVLDIAVDLRKSSPTFGQHVSLELTAQNKHQLFVPHGFAHGFVVLSDSATFAYKVDNYYAPDYDRGIAFDDDQLKINWQLSAEELQLSDKDRAHPSLANAKYLFE
;
A
#
# COMPACT_ATOMS: atom_id res chain seq x y z
N THR A 1 -15.47 11.89 9.91
CA THR A 1 -16.68 11.41 10.60
C THR A 1 -17.66 10.84 9.57
N MET A 2 -18.23 9.67 9.84
CA MET A 2 -19.30 9.07 9.04
C MET A 2 -20.66 9.47 9.66
N HIS A 3 -21.56 9.96 8.84
CA HIS A 3 -22.93 10.34 9.21
C HIS A 3 -23.89 9.34 8.57
N GLY A 4 -24.68 8.63 9.36
CA GLY A 4 -25.61 7.60 8.88
C GLY A 4 -27.03 7.76 9.42
N ASP A 5 -28.04 7.35 8.60
CA ASP A 5 -29.45 7.22 8.96
C ASP A 5 -30.07 6.02 8.23
N ASP A 6 -31.40 5.84 8.30
CA ASP A 6 -32.13 4.72 7.67
C ASP A 6 -31.97 4.66 6.13
N ARG A 7 -31.49 5.70 5.49
CA ARG A 7 -31.25 5.78 4.03
C ARG A 7 -29.83 5.33 3.64
N GLY A 8 -28.89 5.21 4.62
CA GLY A 8 -27.50 4.89 4.37
C GLY A 8 -26.53 5.83 5.10
N TYR A 9 -25.38 6.14 4.51
CA TYR A 9 -24.40 7.01 5.14
C TYR A 9 -23.78 8.03 4.17
N PHE A 10 -23.28 9.12 4.74
CA PHE A 10 -22.42 10.09 4.08
C PHE A 10 -21.09 10.16 4.82
N ILE A 11 -19.98 10.16 4.08
CA ILE A 11 -18.64 10.35 4.63
C ILE A 11 -17.81 11.18 3.66
N GLU A 12 -17.11 12.19 4.19
CA GLU A 12 -16.04 12.87 3.48
C GLU A 12 -14.79 11.98 3.48
N THR A 13 -14.48 11.37 2.33
CA THR A 13 -13.42 10.35 2.24
C THR A 13 -12.04 10.94 2.01
N PHE A 14 -11.94 12.22 1.64
CA PHE A 14 -10.66 12.91 1.42
C PHE A 14 -10.81 14.41 1.60
N ARG A 15 -9.88 14.99 2.35
CA ARG A 15 -9.63 16.44 2.41
C ARG A 15 -8.14 16.66 2.43
N GLN A 16 -7.65 17.42 1.47
CA GLN A 16 -6.22 17.67 1.31
C GLN A 16 -5.61 18.44 2.47
N ASP A 17 -6.30 19.47 2.94
CA ASP A 17 -5.85 20.28 4.06
C ASP A 17 -5.66 19.47 5.36
N LEU A 18 -6.61 18.59 5.68
CA LEU A 18 -6.52 17.72 6.87
C LEU A 18 -5.41 16.66 6.73
N LEU A 19 -5.21 16.12 5.53
CA LEU A 19 -4.10 15.20 5.30
C LEU A 19 -2.76 15.91 5.44
N GLU A 20 -2.57 17.07 4.82
CA GLU A 20 -1.34 17.85 4.89
C GLU A 20 -1.03 18.30 6.32
N GLU A 21 -2.04 18.67 7.12
CA GLU A 21 -1.91 18.94 8.54
C GLU A 21 -1.41 17.71 9.30
N ALA A 22 -1.99 16.53 9.04
CA ALA A 22 -1.64 15.28 9.72
C ALA A 22 -0.24 14.77 9.39
N ILE A 23 0.20 14.90 8.13
CA ILE A 23 1.53 14.44 7.68
C ILE A 23 2.63 15.50 7.83
N GLY A 24 2.26 16.76 8.02
CA GLY A 24 3.19 17.89 8.26
C GLY A 24 3.84 18.48 7.01
N TYR A 25 3.42 18.10 5.80
CA TYR A 25 3.92 18.65 4.55
C TYR A 25 2.86 18.61 3.44
N LYS A 26 3.13 19.34 2.35
CA LYS A 26 2.23 19.38 1.20
C LYS A 26 2.39 18.15 0.30
N VAL A 27 1.27 17.59 -0.15
CA VAL A 27 1.21 16.50 -1.12
C VAL A 27 0.25 16.85 -2.26
N ASN A 28 0.62 16.56 -3.50
CA ASN A 28 -0.23 16.85 -4.66
C ASN A 28 -0.53 15.55 -5.41
N PHE A 29 -1.68 14.96 -5.16
CA PHE A 29 -2.10 13.75 -5.87
C PHE A 29 -2.49 14.05 -7.32
N VAL A 30 -1.86 13.33 -8.23
CA VAL A 30 -1.98 13.54 -9.69
C VAL A 30 -2.64 12.36 -10.43
N GLN A 31 -2.77 11.21 -9.75
CA GLN A 31 -3.36 10.00 -10.34
C GLN A 31 -4.11 9.23 -9.25
N GLU A 32 -5.23 8.64 -9.62
CA GLU A 32 -5.98 7.70 -8.79
C GLU A 32 -6.18 6.39 -9.55
N ASN A 33 -5.99 5.27 -8.86
CA ASN A 33 -6.14 3.94 -9.41
C ASN A 33 -7.14 3.14 -8.58
N GLU A 34 -7.82 2.21 -9.24
CA GLU A 34 -8.68 1.23 -8.60
C GLU A 34 -8.35 -0.17 -9.13
N SER A 35 -8.40 -1.16 -8.27
CA SER A 35 -8.26 -2.56 -8.62
C SER A 35 -9.28 -3.41 -7.87
N ARG A 36 -9.80 -4.46 -8.53
CA ARG A 36 -10.61 -5.50 -7.90
C ARG A 36 -9.85 -6.82 -7.96
N SER A 37 -9.83 -7.53 -6.84
CA SER A 37 -9.08 -8.79 -6.70
C SER A 37 -9.84 -9.76 -5.81
N THR A 38 -9.67 -11.06 -6.05
CA THR A 38 -10.27 -12.14 -5.24
C THR A 38 -9.40 -12.47 -4.03
N LYS A 39 -9.94 -13.25 -3.09
CA LYS A 39 -9.24 -13.69 -1.87
C LYS A 39 -7.86 -14.28 -2.19
N GLY A 40 -6.87 -13.96 -1.38
CA GLY A 40 -5.51 -14.45 -1.51
C GLY A 40 -4.65 -13.69 -2.53
N VAL A 41 -5.23 -12.87 -3.41
CA VAL A 41 -4.41 -12.06 -4.32
C VAL A 41 -3.56 -11.10 -3.52
N LEU A 42 -2.23 -11.24 -3.69
CA LEU A 42 -1.21 -10.38 -3.11
C LEU A 42 -0.58 -9.55 -4.23
N ARG A 43 -0.53 -8.22 -4.03
CA ARG A 43 0.15 -7.28 -4.92
C ARG A 43 1.20 -6.54 -4.13
N GLY A 44 2.46 -6.65 -4.53
CA GLY A 44 3.54 -5.99 -3.83
C GLY A 44 4.80 -6.83 -3.66
N LEU A 45 5.77 -6.35 -2.94
CA LEU A 45 5.85 -4.99 -2.36
C LEU A 45 6.46 -4.03 -3.39
N HIS A 46 5.73 -3.01 -3.82
CA HIS A 46 6.12 -2.14 -4.93
C HIS A 46 6.54 -0.74 -4.47
N TYR A 47 7.52 -0.17 -5.17
CA TYR A 47 7.94 1.23 -5.05
C TYR A 47 8.50 1.75 -6.36
N GLN A 48 8.55 3.06 -6.54
CA GLN A 48 9.23 3.70 -7.68
C GLN A 48 10.46 4.47 -7.22
N LEU A 49 11.51 4.41 -8.04
CA LEU A 49 12.75 5.14 -7.82
C LEU A 49 12.62 6.63 -8.14
N PRO A 50 13.49 7.50 -7.56
CA PRO A 50 13.60 8.88 -7.99
C PRO A 50 13.88 8.99 -9.50
N PRO A 51 13.35 9.99 -10.22
CA PRO A 51 12.51 11.10 -9.70
C PRO A 51 11.01 10.79 -9.62
N TYR A 52 10.60 9.53 -9.84
CA TYR A 52 9.19 9.11 -9.91
C TYR A 52 8.68 8.44 -8.64
N THR A 53 9.34 8.67 -7.50
CA THR A 53 8.86 8.17 -6.20
C THR A 53 7.41 8.56 -5.95
N GLN A 54 6.64 7.66 -5.35
CA GLN A 54 5.23 7.87 -5.07
C GLN A 54 4.94 7.82 -3.57
N ALA A 55 4.30 8.87 -3.05
CA ALA A 55 3.50 8.75 -1.85
C ALA A 55 2.10 8.26 -2.25
N LYS A 56 1.46 7.48 -1.38
CA LYS A 56 0.16 6.87 -1.67
C LYS A 56 -0.82 7.13 -0.53
N LEU A 57 -2.08 7.38 -0.87
CA LEU A 57 -3.19 7.34 0.09
C LEU A 57 -4.14 6.23 -0.35
N VAL A 58 -4.22 5.17 0.44
CA VAL A 58 -4.90 3.93 0.06
C VAL A 58 -6.13 3.68 0.91
N LYS A 59 -7.15 3.05 0.33
CA LYS A 59 -8.40 2.65 1.00
C LYS A 59 -9.03 1.43 0.35
N VAL A 60 -9.92 0.77 1.10
CA VAL A 60 -10.81 -0.27 0.58
C VAL A 60 -12.20 0.28 0.40
N VAL A 61 -12.77 0.08 -0.79
CA VAL A 61 -14.14 0.50 -1.15
C VAL A 61 -15.12 -0.65 -0.89
N GLU A 62 -14.70 -1.89 -1.17
CA GLU A 62 -15.47 -3.12 -0.96
C GLU A 62 -14.55 -4.21 -0.41
N GLY A 63 -15.02 -5.02 0.53
CA GLY A 63 -14.26 -6.13 1.12
C GLY A 63 -13.24 -5.69 2.16
N SER A 64 -12.18 -6.49 2.31
CA SER A 64 -11.08 -6.26 3.26
C SER A 64 -9.74 -6.71 2.71
N VAL A 65 -8.68 -5.99 3.09
CA VAL A 65 -7.29 -6.33 2.79
C VAL A 65 -6.42 -6.18 4.04
N LEU A 66 -5.32 -6.92 4.12
CA LEU A 66 -4.18 -6.57 4.95
C LEU A 66 -3.23 -5.73 4.11
N ASP A 67 -3.04 -4.49 4.51
CA ASP A 67 -2.19 -3.51 3.83
C ASP A 67 -0.84 -3.38 4.55
N ILE A 68 0.25 -3.35 3.80
CA ILE A 68 1.63 -3.39 4.32
C ILE A 68 2.43 -2.23 3.72
N ALA A 69 3.11 -1.48 4.59
CA ALA A 69 4.09 -0.46 4.19
C ALA A 69 5.43 -0.74 4.87
N VAL A 70 6.50 -0.88 4.08
CA VAL A 70 7.87 -1.20 4.53
C VAL A 70 8.79 -0.01 4.32
N ASP A 71 9.50 0.44 5.35
CA ASP A 71 10.48 1.53 5.24
C ASP A 71 11.75 1.04 4.53
N LEU A 72 12.05 1.63 3.38
CA LEU A 72 13.24 1.33 2.56
C LEU A 72 14.30 2.44 2.60
N ARG A 73 14.17 3.43 3.48
CA ARG A 73 15.14 4.52 3.65
C ARG A 73 16.28 4.06 4.53
N LYS A 74 17.47 3.89 3.97
CA LYS A 74 18.66 3.33 4.65
C LYS A 74 19.09 4.13 5.89
N SER A 75 18.91 5.45 5.85
CA SER A 75 19.25 6.34 6.97
C SER A 75 18.17 6.41 8.06
N SER A 76 17.00 5.78 7.82
CA SER A 76 15.89 5.79 8.77
C SER A 76 16.14 4.84 9.96
N PRO A 77 15.79 5.23 11.19
CA PRO A 77 15.84 4.33 12.34
C PRO A 77 14.85 3.16 12.24
N THR A 78 13.90 3.23 11.30
CA THR A 78 12.90 2.17 11.02
C THR A 78 13.18 1.43 9.72
N PHE A 79 14.38 1.56 9.14
CA PHE A 79 14.75 0.82 7.93
C PHE A 79 14.48 -0.68 8.09
N GLY A 80 13.80 -1.27 7.12
CA GLY A 80 13.41 -2.69 7.13
C GLY A 80 12.27 -3.04 8.09
N GLN A 81 11.72 -2.09 8.83
CA GLN A 81 10.50 -2.30 9.62
C GLN A 81 9.26 -2.06 8.75
N HIS A 82 8.16 -2.68 9.13
CA HIS A 82 6.88 -2.52 8.42
C HIS A 82 5.72 -2.22 9.35
N VAL A 83 4.69 -1.61 8.78
CA VAL A 83 3.36 -1.43 9.38
C VAL A 83 2.41 -2.37 8.65
N SER A 84 1.55 -3.06 9.40
CA SER A 84 0.47 -3.89 8.90
C SER A 84 -0.86 -3.35 9.41
N LEU A 85 -1.80 -3.07 8.51
CA LEU A 85 -3.10 -2.54 8.88
C LEU A 85 -4.21 -3.20 8.06
N GLU A 86 -5.24 -3.69 8.73
CA GLU A 86 -6.44 -4.17 8.05
C GLU A 86 -7.30 -2.97 7.62
N LEU A 87 -7.50 -2.85 6.30
CA LEU A 87 -8.37 -1.87 5.68
C LEU A 87 -9.64 -2.57 5.19
N THR A 88 -10.80 -2.03 5.56
CA THR A 88 -12.09 -2.60 5.17
C THR A 88 -13.07 -1.55 4.69
N ALA A 89 -14.05 -1.99 3.88
CA ALA A 89 -15.18 -1.14 3.50
C ALA A 89 -15.98 -0.65 4.71
N GLN A 90 -15.94 -1.37 5.84
CA GLN A 90 -16.67 -1.06 7.07
C GLN A 90 -15.90 -0.08 7.96
N ASN A 91 -14.60 -0.34 8.22
CA ASN A 91 -13.82 0.52 9.14
C ASN A 91 -13.47 1.88 8.52
N LYS A 92 -13.54 2.00 7.17
CA LYS A 92 -13.22 3.24 6.44
C LYS A 92 -11.82 3.80 6.71
N HIS A 93 -10.93 2.98 7.26
CA HIS A 93 -9.55 3.41 7.47
C HIS A 93 -8.85 3.65 6.14
N GLN A 94 -7.91 4.57 6.16
CA GLN A 94 -7.00 4.85 5.05
C GLN A 94 -5.57 4.83 5.59
N LEU A 95 -4.63 4.36 4.78
CA LEU A 95 -3.21 4.41 5.11
C LEU A 95 -2.51 5.40 4.17
N PHE A 96 -1.75 6.32 4.75
CA PHE A 96 -0.81 7.14 4.00
C PHE A 96 0.56 6.46 4.00
N VAL A 97 1.06 6.14 2.82
CA VAL A 97 2.38 5.55 2.59
C VAL A 97 3.30 6.65 2.04
N PRO A 98 4.31 7.11 2.80
CA PRO A 98 5.19 8.19 2.33
C PRO A 98 6.18 7.73 1.27
N HIS A 99 6.89 8.69 0.66
CA HIS A 99 8.04 8.39 -0.19
C HIS A 99 9.08 7.56 0.56
N GLY A 100 9.75 6.66 -0.13
CA GLY A 100 10.78 5.81 0.48
C GLY A 100 10.25 4.53 1.11
N PHE A 101 8.97 4.24 0.96
CA PHE A 101 8.35 3.00 1.41
C PHE A 101 8.00 2.08 0.23
N ALA A 102 8.17 0.77 0.41
CA ALA A 102 7.51 -0.23 -0.42
C ALA A 102 6.11 -0.50 0.14
N HIS A 103 5.18 -0.81 -0.75
CA HIS A 103 3.78 -0.99 -0.42
C HIS A 103 3.21 -2.24 -1.09
N GLY A 104 2.36 -2.94 -0.39
CA GLY A 104 1.62 -4.09 -0.91
C GLY A 104 0.43 -4.42 -0.03
N PHE A 105 -0.43 -5.29 -0.53
CA PHE A 105 -1.58 -5.78 0.21
C PHE A 105 -1.95 -7.20 -0.19
N VAL A 106 -2.67 -7.89 0.67
CA VAL A 106 -3.34 -9.18 0.37
C VAL A 106 -4.84 -9.07 0.65
N VAL A 107 -5.65 -9.65 -0.23
CA VAL A 107 -7.11 -9.69 -0.07
C VAL A 107 -7.51 -10.76 0.94
N LEU A 108 -8.24 -10.37 2.00
CA LEU A 108 -8.70 -11.25 3.06
C LEU A 108 -10.15 -11.74 2.87
N SER A 109 -11.02 -10.88 2.30
CA SER A 109 -12.41 -11.23 1.95
C SER A 109 -12.50 -11.98 0.61
N ASP A 110 -13.67 -12.49 0.25
CA ASP A 110 -13.89 -13.19 -1.04
C ASP A 110 -13.46 -12.35 -2.24
N SER A 111 -13.66 -11.05 -2.16
CA SER A 111 -13.10 -10.06 -3.09
C SER A 111 -12.92 -8.71 -2.39
N ALA A 112 -12.03 -7.89 -2.91
CA ALA A 112 -11.88 -6.50 -2.47
C ALA A 112 -11.69 -5.56 -3.65
N THR A 113 -12.31 -4.37 -3.54
CA THR A 113 -12.05 -3.22 -4.40
C THR A 113 -11.17 -2.25 -3.64
N PHE A 114 -9.96 -2.07 -4.14
CA PHE A 114 -8.88 -1.28 -3.54
C PHE A 114 -8.62 -0.04 -4.39
N ALA A 115 -8.71 1.14 -3.79
CA ALA A 115 -8.50 2.42 -4.47
C ALA A 115 -7.38 3.20 -3.79
N TYR A 116 -6.56 3.91 -4.59
CA TYR A 116 -5.45 4.69 -4.05
C TYR A 116 -5.08 5.88 -4.94
N LYS A 117 -4.73 6.98 -4.27
CA LYS A 117 -4.16 8.18 -4.89
C LYS A 117 -2.65 8.14 -4.80
N VAL A 118 -1.98 8.68 -5.83
CA VAL A 118 -0.51 8.81 -5.88
C VAL A 118 -0.12 10.22 -6.32
N ASP A 119 1.00 10.71 -5.79
CA ASP A 119 1.50 12.06 -6.05
C ASP A 119 2.51 12.14 -7.22
N ASN A 120 2.74 11.02 -7.90
CA ASN A 120 3.52 10.99 -9.14
C ASN A 120 2.93 9.95 -10.10
N TYR A 121 3.15 10.12 -11.40
CA TYR A 121 2.65 9.18 -12.41
C TYR A 121 3.38 7.84 -12.37
N TYR A 122 2.71 6.79 -12.84
CA TYR A 122 3.33 5.49 -12.99
C TYR A 122 4.42 5.54 -14.07
N ALA A 123 5.63 5.11 -13.69
CA ALA A 123 6.82 5.06 -14.54
C ALA A 123 7.40 3.64 -14.54
N PRO A 124 7.07 2.80 -15.55
CA PRO A 124 7.45 1.37 -15.58
C PRO A 124 8.96 1.14 -15.43
N ASP A 125 9.80 2.00 -16.04
CA ASP A 125 11.25 1.88 -15.98
C ASP A 125 11.83 2.10 -14.57
N TYR A 126 11.07 2.77 -13.70
CA TYR A 126 11.44 3.08 -12.32
C TYR A 126 10.75 2.20 -11.29
N ASP A 127 9.83 1.34 -11.73
CA ASP A 127 9.10 0.42 -10.86
C ASP A 127 9.99 -0.70 -10.35
N ARG A 128 9.97 -0.95 -9.05
CA ARG A 128 10.77 -1.94 -8.33
C ARG A 128 9.90 -2.64 -7.29
N GLY A 129 10.44 -3.72 -6.74
CA GLY A 129 9.77 -4.43 -5.64
C GLY A 129 10.76 -5.14 -4.73
N ILE A 130 10.23 -5.54 -3.57
CA ILE A 130 10.88 -6.41 -2.59
C ILE A 130 10.05 -7.69 -2.48
N ALA A 131 10.72 -8.83 -2.30
CA ALA A 131 10.07 -10.12 -2.10
C ALA A 131 9.07 -10.07 -0.95
N PHE A 132 7.86 -10.56 -1.20
CA PHE A 132 6.77 -10.59 -0.21
C PHE A 132 7.08 -11.53 0.98
N ASP A 133 7.92 -12.54 0.76
CA ASP A 133 8.35 -13.58 1.69
C ASP A 133 9.77 -13.36 2.24
N ASP A 134 10.25 -12.12 2.21
CA ASP A 134 11.60 -11.77 2.70
C ASP A 134 11.79 -12.15 4.18
N ASP A 135 12.85 -12.93 4.45
CA ASP A 135 13.17 -13.45 5.78
C ASP A 135 13.52 -12.36 6.82
N GLN A 136 13.98 -11.20 6.38
CA GLN A 136 14.29 -10.07 7.27
C GLN A 136 13.03 -9.30 7.64
N LEU A 137 12.11 -9.14 6.69
CA LEU A 137 10.85 -8.43 6.90
C LEU A 137 9.88 -9.22 7.76
N LYS A 138 9.84 -10.54 7.65
CA LYS A 138 8.97 -11.45 8.44
C LYS A 138 7.50 -11.02 8.46
N ILE A 139 6.98 -10.60 7.31
CA ILE A 139 5.61 -10.13 7.19
C ILE A 139 4.65 -11.31 7.41
N ASN A 140 3.74 -11.17 8.37
CA ASN A 140 2.64 -12.11 8.56
C ASN A 140 1.45 -11.68 7.68
N TRP A 141 1.27 -12.35 6.55
CA TRP A 141 0.18 -12.07 5.60
C TRP A 141 -1.19 -12.61 6.04
N GLN A 142 -1.30 -13.26 7.20
CA GLN A 142 -2.53 -13.84 7.78
C GLN A 142 -3.17 -14.96 6.94
N LEU A 143 -2.58 -15.34 5.82
CA LEU A 143 -2.97 -16.45 4.97
C LEU A 143 -1.80 -17.43 4.82
N SER A 144 -2.10 -18.69 4.55
CA SER A 144 -1.07 -19.69 4.25
C SER A 144 -0.45 -19.45 2.88
N ALA A 145 0.75 -19.97 2.65
CA ALA A 145 1.44 -19.78 1.36
C ALA A 145 0.64 -20.34 0.18
N GLU A 146 -0.15 -21.39 0.39
CA GLU A 146 -0.99 -22.04 -0.62
C GLU A 146 -2.22 -21.19 -0.99
N GLU A 147 -2.66 -20.29 -0.09
CA GLU A 147 -3.77 -19.37 -0.35
C GLU A 147 -3.32 -18.13 -1.12
N LEU A 148 -2.01 -17.83 -1.14
CA LEU A 148 -1.49 -16.61 -1.77
C LEU A 148 -1.43 -16.76 -3.30
N GLN A 149 -1.96 -15.76 -4.00
CA GLN A 149 -1.99 -15.64 -5.45
C GLN A 149 -1.20 -14.43 -5.89
N LEU A 150 -0.05 -14.65 -6.52
CA LEU A 150 0.84 -13.60 -7.00
C LEU A 150 1.02 -13.67 -8.51
N SER A 151 1.28 -12.52 -9.12
CA SER A 151 1.79 -12.47 -10.50
C SER A 151 3.23 -12.99 -10.56
N ASP A 152 3.67 -13.40 -11.75
CA ASP A 152 5.06 -13.81 -11.98
C ASP A 152 6.04 -12.69 -11.62
N LYS A 153 5.66 -11.44 -11.89
CA LYS A 153 6.45 -10.26 -11.52
C LYS A 153 6.64 -10.17 -10.00
N ASP A 154 5.56 -10.32 -9.23
CA ASP A 154 5.62 -10.18 -7.76
C ASP A 154 6.41 -11.34 -7.11
N ARG A 155 6.38 -12.52 -7.71
CA ARG A 155 7.20 -13.67 -7.29
C ARG A 155 8.69 -13.49 -7.56
N ALA A 156 9.06 -12.68 -8.55
CA ALA A 156 10.43 -12.51 -9.01
C ALA A 156 11.18 -11.36 -8.33
N HIS A 157 10.56 -10.65 -7.39
CA HIS A 157 11.22 -9.55 -6.69
C HIS A 157 12.40 -10.04 -5.81
N PRO A 158 13.49 -9.25 -5.73
CA PRO A 158 14.63 -9.58 -4.88
C PRO A 158 14.28 -9.43 -3.40
N SER A 159 15.02 -10.14 -2.53
CA SER A 159 14.99 -9.87 -1.09
C SER A 159 15.53 -8.47 -0.78
N LEU A 160 15.22 -7.94 0.39
CA LEU A 160 15.70 -6.63 0.85
C LEU A 160 17.24 -6.54 0.80
N ALA A 161 17.92 -7.62 1.22
CA ALA A 161 19.39 -7.70 1.19
C ALA A 161 20.00 -7.64 -0.23
N ASN A 162 19.25 -8.09 -1.25
CA ASN A 162 19.66 -8.15 -2.64
C ASN A 162 19.13 -7.00 -3.49
N ALA A 163 18.27 -6.15 -2.93
CA ALA A 163 17.72 -5.00 -3.64
C ALA A 163 18.79 -3.95 -3.91
N LYS A 164 19.07 -3.69 -5.19
CA LYS A 164 20.16 -2.79 -5.61
C LYS A 164 19.85 -1.31 -5.41
N TYR A 165 18.59 -0.94 -5.44
CA TYR A 165 18.14 0.45 -5.47
C TYR A 165 17.15 0.69 -4.33
N LEU A 166 17.63 1.27 -3.27
CA LEU A 166 16.85 1.70 -2.11
C LEU A 166 17.03 3.21 -1.92
N PHE A 167 16.27 3.78 -0.99
CA PHE A 167 16.35 5.20 -0.67
C PHE A 167 17.47 5.48 0.34
N GLU A 168 18.10 6.64 0.20
CA GLU A 168 19.12 7.10 1.15
C GLU A 168 18.48 7.71 2.42
#